data_3abd522c3c0cbdb9837c62fbed4127a6
#
_entry.id   3abd522c3c0cbdb9837c62fbed4127a6
#
_cell.length_a   1.000
_cell.length_b   1.000
_cell.length_c   1.000
_cell.angle_alpha   90.00
_cell.angle_beta   90.00
_cell.angle_gamma   90.00
#
_symmetry.space_group_name_H-M   'P 1'
#
loop_
_entity.id
_entity.type
_entity.pdbx_description
1 polymer ?
#
loop_
_entity_poly.entity_id
_entity_poly.type
_entity_poly.pdbx_seq_one_letter_code
_entity_poly.pdbx_strand_id
1 'polypeptide(L)'
;MKKNKFKKGFILSALFLGPLIFYIFLSLGIYHHANLPILTEKVENIKGEHTFKDHFSVVSFLGNDIESNKGALFNLNEVIYKRYRKSLYFQSVLILPKGTETELEKLKKKLKTYTDISNWKFVFMEEEAIKSVFKSFDSPYTLNANVGSEYAFIIDRELRLRGRKDDEDTYNGRLYGYNMNSVNDLKNKMKKDLEIVYYQLKKSLEKEKRRKRKI
;
A
#
# COMPACT_ATOMS: atom_id res chain seq x y z
N MET A 1 45.14 37.47 15.32
CA MET A 1 44.18 36.71 16.17
C MET A 1 42.82 36.34 15.54
N LYS A 2 42.40 36.86 14.37
CA LYS A 2 41.09 36.54 13.75
C LYS A 2 41.02 35.16 13.08
N LYS A 3 42.10 34.60 12.52
CA LYS A 3 42.15 33.30 11.81
C LYS A 3 41.79 32.06 12.67
N ASN A 4 42.07 32.10 13.97
CA ASN A 4 41.83 30.96 14.85
C ASN A 4 40.35 30.82 15.31
N LYS A 5 39.62 31.94 15.35
CA LYS A 5 38.19 31.90 15.70
C LYS A 5 37.33 31.28 14.58
N PHE A 6 37.67 31.58 13.32
CA PHE A 6 36.98 30.99 12.15
C PHE A 6 37.20 29.47 12.05
N LYS A 7 38.44 29.01 12.30
CA LYS A 7 38.75 27.56 12.30
C LYS A 7 38.01 26.83 13.40
N LYS A 8 37.94 27.38 14.62
CA LYS A 8 37.17 26.77 15.73
C LYS A 8 35.67 26.71 15.44
N GLY A 9 35.08 27.78 14.88
CA GLY A 9 33.67 27.81 14.49
C GLY A 9 33.37 26.79 13.41
N PHE A 10 34.21 26.66 12.38
CA PHE A 10 34.04 25.66 11.31
C PHE A 10 34.13 24.23 11.83
N ILE A 11 35.12 23.92 12.68
CA ILE A 11 35.25 22.57 13.29
C ILE A 11 34.05 22.25 14.14
N LEU A 12 33.56 23.21 14.94
CA LEU A 12 32.38 23.01 15.78
C LEU A 12 31.10 22.74 14.92
N SER A 13 30.92 23.56 13.88
CA SER A 13 29.79 23.37 12.93
C SER A 13 29.90 22.04 12.20
N ALA A 14 31.06 21.62 11.74
CA ALA A 14 31.25 20.32 11.09
C ALA A 14 30.97 19.14 12.03
N LEU A 15 31.36 19.29 13.31
CA LEU A 15 31.12 18.26 14.32
C LEU A 15 29.61 18.06 14.62
N PHE A 16 28.84 19.17 14.65
CA PHE A 16 27.40 19.10 14.94
C PHE A 16 26.55 18.85 13.70
N LEU A 17 26.83 19.51 12.59
CA LEU A 17 26.07 19.41 11.35
C LEU A 17 26.46 18.18 10.51
N GLY A 18 27.70 17.72 10.60
CA GLY A 18 28.20 16.58 9.84
C GLY A 18 27.38 15.30 10.06
N PRO A 19 27.17 14.84 11.30
CA PRO A 19 26.34 13.67 11.57
C PRO A 19 24.90 13.84 11.12
N LEU A 20 24.32 15.04 11.25
CA LEU A 20 22.96 15.34 10.81
C LEU A 20 22.84 15.26 9.27
N ILE A 21 23.74 15.86 8.55
CA ILE A 21 23.81 15.84 7.09
C ILE A 21 24.01 14.39 6.61
N PHE A 22 24.92 13.65 7.24
CA PHE A 22 25.19 12.25 6.94
C PHE A 22 23.94 11.37 7.18
N TYR A 23 23.23 11.58 8.28
CA TYR A 23 21.96 10.89 8.57
C TYR A 23 20.90 11.20 7.51
N ILE A 24 20.75 12.48 7.11
CA ILE A 24 19.83 12.87 6.03
C ILE A 24 20.23 12.19 4.72
N PHE A 25 21.51 12.13 4.40
CA PHE A 25 22.03 11.49 3.18
C PHE A 25 21.75 9.97 3.17
N LEU A 26 21.98 9.29 4.29
CA LEU A 26 21.64 7.87 4.43
C LEU A 26 20.13 7.63 4.35
N SER A 27 19.34 8.47 5.01
CA SER A 27 17.87 8.38 4.99
C SER A 27 17.29 8.58 3.59
N LEU A 28 17.84 9.48 2.79
CA LEU A 28 17.46 9.67 1.38
C LEU A 28 17.92 8.52 0.49
N GLY A 29 19.05 7.88 0.81
CA GLY A 29 19.62 6.77 0.04
C GLY A 29 18.86 5.46 0.16
N ILE A 30 18.22 5.19 1.29
CA ILE A 30 17.52 3.93 1.57
C ILE A 30 16.44 3.62 0.52
N TYR A 31 15.69 4.62 0.07
CA TYR A 31 14.62 4.42 -0.90
C TYR A 31 15.09 4.37 -2.37
N HIS A 32 16.30 4.81 -2.68
CA HIS A 32 16.82 4.82 -4.06
C HIS A 32 17.11 3.43 -4.62
N HIS A 33 17.41 2.47 -3.77
CA HIS A 33 17.79 1.10 -4.14
C HIS A 33 16.74 0.05 -3.74
N ALA A 34 15.77 0.41 -2.88
CA ALA A 34 14.74 -0.51 -2.47
C ALA A 34 13.79 -0.82 -3.63
N ASN A 35 13.62 -2.10 -3.91
CA ASN A 35 12.65 -2.60 -4.87
C ASN A 35 11.77 -3.63 -4.17
N LEU A 36 10.46 -3.37 -4.08
CA LEU A 36 9.56 -4.38 -3.59
C LEU A 36 9.37 -5.46 -4.68
N PRO A 37 9.70 -6.73 -4.41
CA PRO A 37 9.59 -7.79 -5.39
C PRO A 37 8.19 -7.95 -5.99
N ILE A 38 8.15 -8.47 -7.22
CA ILE A 38 6.94 -8.98 -7.85
C ILE A 38 6.80 -10.44 -7.40
N LEU A 39 5.65 -10.79 -6.84
CA LEU A 39 5.32 -12.15 -6.43
C LEU A 39 4.45 -12.85 -7.47
N THR A 40 3.53 -12.10 -8.10
CA THR A 40 2.68 -12.58 -9.20
C THR A 40 2.70 -11.56 -10.33
N GLU A 41 3.09 -12.00 -11.52
CA GLU A 41 3.32 -11.12 -12.69
C GLU A 41 2.03 -10.54 -13.28
N LYS A 42 0.90 -11.25 -13.13
CA LYS A 42 -0.37 -10.80 -13.68
C LYS A 42 -1.53 -11.30 -12.85
N VAL A 43 -2.21 -10.37 -12.18
CA VAL A 43 -3.46 -10.65 -11.47
C VAL A 43 -4.66 -10.32 -12.37
N GLU A 44 -5.77 -10.99 -12.13
CA GLU A 44 -7.03 -10.69 -12.82
C GLU A 44 -7.52 -9.29 -12.43
N ASN A 45 -7.88 -8.50 -13.43
CA ASN A 45 -8.43 -7.17 -13.20
C ASN A 45 -9.92 -7.27 -12.81
N ILE A 46 -10.37 -6.37 -11.94
CA ILE A 46 -11.80 -6.23 -11.66
C ILE A 46 -12.55 -5.69 -12.87
N LYS A 47 -13.76 -6.19 -13.10
CA LYS A 47 -14.64 -5.77 -14.21
C LYS A 47 -15.66 -4.75 -13.70
N GLY A 48 -16.00 -3.77 -14.53
CA GLY A 48 -17.03 -2.77 -14.23
C GLY A 48 -16.47 -1.35 -14.19
N GLU A 49 -17.03 -0.52 -13.32
CA GLU A 49 -16.67 0.90 -13.19
C GLU A 49 -15.23 1.13 -12.68
N HIS A 50 -14.71 0.20 -11.89
CA HIS A 50 -13.40 0.31 -11.27
C HIS A 50 -12.40 -0.66 -11.90
N THR A 51 -11.12 -0.31 -11.85
CA THR A 51 -10.02 -1.12 -12.40
C THR A 51 -8.78 -1.01 -11.51
N PHE A 52 -7.98 -2.07 -11.43
CA PHE A 52 -6.64 -1.99 -10.82
C PHE A 52 -5.64 -1.35 -11.77
N LYS A 53 -5.86 -1.50 -13.10
CA LYS A 53 -4.94 -1.00 -14.10
C LYS A 53 -4.73 0.51 -13.97
N ASP A 54 -3.48 0.94 -14.16
CA ASP A 54 -3.05 2.33 -14.06
C ASP A 54 -3.13 2.95 -12.67
N HIS A 55 -3.54 2.16 -11.66
CA HIS A 55 -3.61 2.55 -10.27
C HIS A 55 -2.63 1.74 -9.41
N PHE A 56 -2.19 2.37 -8.37
CA PHE A 56 -1.53 1.76 -7.24
C PHE A 56 -2.61 1.43 -6.21
N SER A 57 -2.91 0.16 -6.05
CA SER A 57 -4.10 -0.30 -5.33
C SER A 57 -3.73 -1.09 -4.07
N VAL A 58 -4.41 -0.79 -2.97
CA VAL A 58 -4.50 -1.66 -1.82
C VAL A 58 -5.82 -2.40 -1.89
N VAL A 59 -5.78 -3.71 -2.05
CA VAL A 59 -6.96 -4.56 -2.28
C VAL A 59 -7.25 -5.38 -1.04
N SER A 60 -8.50 -5.42 -0.60
CA SER A 60 -8.98 -6.23 0.52
C SER A 60 -10.32 -6.87 0.18
N PHE A 61 -10.58 -8.05 0.78
CA PHE A 61 -11.79 -8.85 0.60
C PHE A 61 -12.52 -8.90 1.93
N LEU A 62 -13.64 -8.21 2.04
CA LEU A 62 -14.33 -8.09 3.33
C LEU A 62 -15.28 -9.28 3.61
N GLY A 63 -15.78 -9.93 2.56
CA GLY A 63 -16.72 -11.02 2.66
C GLY A 63 -18.15 -10.57 3.06
N ASN A 64 -18.98 -11.54 3.42
CA ASN A 64 -20.39 -11.31 3.80
C ASN A 64 -20.52 -10.75 5.23
N ASP A 65 -19.57 -11.00 6.13
CA ASP A 65 -19.59 -10.55 7.53
C ASP A 65 -18.85 -9.24 7.70
N ILE A 66 -19.52 -8.16 7.32
CA ILE A 66 -18.97 -6.79 7.38
C ILE A 66 -18.70 -6.35 8.83
N GLU A 67 -19.59 -6.73 9.76
CA GLU A 67 -19.51 -6.24 11.14
C GLU A 67 -18.28 -6.82 11.86
N SER A 68 -18.00 -8.11 11.70
CA SER A 68 -16.80 -8.75 12.28
C SER A 68 -15.50 -8.19 11.70
N ASN A 69 -15.51 -7.78 10.42
CA ASN A 69 -14.32 -7.29 9.72
C ASN A 69 -14.11 -5.76 9.81
N LYS A 70 -15.05 -5.02 10.44
CA LYS A 70 -14.95 -3.56 10.53
C LYS A 70 -13.68 -3.07 11.22
N GLY A 71 -13.21 -3.75 12.27
CA GLY A 71 -11.99 -3.40 13.00
C GLY A 71 -10.75 -3.43 12.09
N ALA A 72 -10.61 -4.49 11.31
CA ALA A 72 -9.55 -4.65 10.31
C ALA A 72 -9.57 -3.50 9.29
N LEU A 73 -10.76 -3.13 8.81
CA LEU A 73 -10.91 -2.03 7.86
C LEU A 73 -10.55 -0.67 8.48
N PHE A 74 -10.92 -0.42 9.75
CA PHE A 74 -10.50 0.79 10.44
C PHE A 74 -8.98 0.85 10.64
N ASN A 75 -8.32 -0.26 10.97
CA ASN A 75 -6.86 -0.32 11.05
C ASN A 75 -6.23 0.04 9.70
N LEU A 76 -6.73 -0.54 8.61
CA LEU A 76 -6.26 -0.24 7.25
C LEU A 76 -6.47 1.24 6.90
N ASN A 77 -7.62 1.81 7.26
CA ASN A 77 -7.92 3.23 7.06
C ASN A 77 -6.93 4.14 7.80
N GLU A 78 -6.70 3.87 9.09
CA GLU A 78 -5.84 4.72 9.92
C GLU A 78 -4.37 4.63 9.53
N VAL A 79 -3.86 3.42 9.29
CA VAL A 79 -2.42 3.21 9.08
C VAL A 79 -2.01 3.47 7.64
N ILE A 80 -2.86 3.09 6.68
CA ILE A 80 -2.53 3.07 5.25
C ILE A 80 -3.29 4.14 4.47
N TYR A 81 -4.61 4.05 4.44
CA TYR A 81 -5.44 4.86 3.55
C TYR A 81 -5.24 6.37 3.76
N LYS A 82 -5.29 6.84 5.00
CA LYS A 82 -5.11 8.26 5.34
C LYS A 82 -3.82 8.86 4.79
N ARG A 83 -2.77 8.05 4.67
CA ARG A 83 -1.45 8.50 4.19
C ARG A 83 -1.43 8.76 2.69
N TYR A 84 -2.13 7.92 1.92
CA TYR A 84 -2.07 7.95 0.45
C TYR A 84 -3.30 8.54 -0.24
N ARG A 85 -4.40 8.79 0.48
CA ARG A 85 -5.71 9.23 -0.05
C ARG A 85 -5.68 10.48 -0.94
N LYS A 86 -4.65 11.31 -0.82
CA LYS A 86 -4.47 12.52 -1.66
C LYS A 86 -3.75 12.24 -2.99
N SER A 87 -3.25 11.04 -3.20
CA SER A 87 -2.58 10.67 -4.46
C SER A 87 -3.61 10.31 -5.52
N LEU A 88 -3.48 10.89 -6.70
CA LEU A 88 -4.36 10.61 -7.86
C LEU A 88 -4.24 9.17 -8.38
N TYR A 89 -3.12 8.51 -8.11
CA TYR A 89 -2.85 7.15 -8.58
C TYR A 89 -3.14 6.08 -7.53
N PHE A 90 -3.45 6.49 -6.30
CA PHE A 90 -3.77 5.57 -5.21
C PHE A 90 -5.26 5.31 -5.12
N GLN A 91 -5.60 4.06 -4.89
CA GLN A 91 -6.93 3.67 -4.47
C GLN A 91 -6.89 2.54 -3.43
N SER A 92 -7.87 2.50 -2.57
CA SER A 92 -8.13 1.35 -1.71
C SER A 92 -9.39 0.65 -2.24
N VAL A 93 -9.23 -0.59 -2.68
CA VAL A 93 -10.33 -1.36 -3.27
C VAL A 93 -10.82 -2.39 -2.27
N LEU A 94 -12.09 -2.28 -1.92
CA LEU A 94 -12.78 -3.23 -1.06
C LEU A 94 -13.72 -4.06 -1.90
N ILE A 95 -13.41 -5.35 -2.00
CA ILE A 95 -14.21 -6.31 -2.75
C ILE A 95 -15.18 -6.99 -1.78
N LEU A 96 -16.46 -7.02 -2.17
CA LEU A 96 -17.57 -7.57 -1.40
C LEU A 96 -18.48 -8.41 -2.28
N PRO A 97 -19.14 -9.44 -1.70
CA PRO A 97 -20.24 -10.13 -2.36
C PRO A 97 -21.43 -9.20 -2.63
N LYS A 98 -22.12 -9.42 -3.73
CA LYS A 98 -23.39 -8.77 -3.98
C LYS A 98 -24.41 -9.11 -2.87
N GLY A 99 -25.29 -8.16 -2.56
CA GLY A 99 -26.26 -8.27 -1.48
C GLY A 99 -25.79 -7.68 -0.14
N THR A 100 -24.54 -7.24 -0.03
CA THR A 100 -23.98 -6.61 1.18
C THR A 100 -24.02 -5.09 1.16
N GLU A 101 -24.64 -4.49 0.14
CA GLU A 101 -24.66 -3.03 -0.11
C GLU A 101 -25.25 -2.26 1.07
N THR A 102 -26.36 -2.74 1.62
CA THR A 102 -27.07 -2.06 2.72
C THR A 102 -26.24 -2.02 4.01
N GLU A 103 -25.56 -3.13 4.32
CA GLU A 103 -24.68 -3.20 5.49
C GLU A 103 -23.46 -2.32 5.32
N LEU A 104 -22.91 -2.30 4.11
CA LEU A 104 -21.75 -1.46 3.78
C LEU A 104 -22.09 0.02 3.95
N GLU A 105 -23.28 0.49 3.62
CA GLU A 105 -23.66 1.90 3.78
C GLU A 105 -23.54 2.38 5.23
N LYS A 106 -23.83 1.55 6.21
CA LYS A 106 -23.63 1.85 7.65
C LYS A 106 -22.14 2.05 7.95
N LEU A 107 -21.28 1.17 7.41
CA LEU A 107 -19.84 1.25 7.58
C LEU A 107 -19.24 2.47 6.87
N LYS A 108 -19.69 2.76 5.65
CA LYS A 108 -19.28 3.97 4.89
C LYS A 108 -19.61 5.25 5.65
N LYS A 109 -20.80 5.36 6.24
CA LYS A 109 -21.18 6.50 7.09
C LYS A 109 -20.19 6.68 8.25
N LYS A 110 -19.83 5.60 8.95
CA LYS A 110 -18.84 5.64 10.02
C LYS A 110 -17.46 6.06 9.51
N LEU A 111 -16.98 5.48 8.41
CA LEU A 111 -15.69 5.86 7.82
C LEU A 111 -15.63 7.34 7.42
N LYS A 112 -16.71 7.88 6.84
CA LYS A 112 -16.80 9.29 6.45
C LYS A 112 -16.65 10.26 7.62
N THR A 113 -16.99 9.86 8.85
CA THR A 113 -16.80 10.72 10.03
C THR A 113 -15.32 10.88 10.41
N TYR A 114 -14.47 9.95 10.00
CA TYR A 114 -13.03 9.95 10.36
C TYR A 114 -12.13 10.37 9.22
N THR A 115 -12.55 10.18 7.98
CA THR A 115 -11.72 10.45 6.81
C THR A 115 -12.55 10.66 5.54
N ASP A 116 -11.99 11.42 4.59
CA ASP A 116 -12.52 11.46 3.23
C ASP A 116 -12.28 10.10 2.56
N ILE A 117 -13.35 9.47 2.06
CA ILE A 117 -13.35 8.13 1.46
C ILE A 117 -13.39 8.14 -0.07
N SER A 118 -13.08 9.25 -0.73
CA SER A 118 -13.17 9.41 -2.19
C SER A 118 -12.33 8.40 -2.98
N ASN A 119 -11.19 7.97 -2.43
CA ASN A 119 -10.30 6.96 -3.01
C ASN A 119 -10.54 5.54 -2.47
N TRP A 120 -11.59 5.31 -1.69
CA TRP A 120 -12.14 3.99 -1.44
C TRP A 120 -13.04 3.60 -2.62
N LYS A 121 -12.76 2.45 -3.22
CA LYS A 121 -13.56 1.85 -4.29
C LYS A 121 -14.23 0.61 -3.72
N PHE A 122 -15.55 0.63 -3.66
CA PHE A 122 -16.36 -0.48 -3.15
C PHE A 122 -16.88 -1.26 -4.34
N VAL A 123 -16.44 -2.49 -4.48
CA VAL A 123 -16.70 -3.34 -5.65
C VAL A 123 -17.52 -4.55 -5.23
N PHE A 124 -18.75 -4.63 -5.72
CA PHE A 124 -19.65 -5.75 -5.47
C PHE A 124 -19.58 -6.74 -6.62
N MET A 125 -19.31 -8.00 -6.31
CA MET A 125 -19.15 -9.06 -7.29
C MET A 125 -19.88 -10.33 -6.86
N GLU A 126 -20.20 -11.21 -7.82
CA GLU A 126 -20.61 -12.57 -7.52
C GLU A 126 -19.47 -13.33 -6.83
N GLU A 127 -19.79 -14.25 -5.92
CA GLU A 127 -18.79 -14.98 -5.14
C GLU A 127 -17.76 -15.71 -6.01
N GLU A 128 -18.21 -16.29 -7.12
CA GLU A 128 -17.32 -16.98 -8.05
C GLU A 128 -16.31 -16.03 -8.73
N ALA A 129 -16.73 -14.79 -9.03
CA ALA A 129 -15.83 -13.78 -9.56
C ALA A 129 -14.83 -13.30 -8.49
N ILE A 130 -15.24 -13.19 -7.22
CA ILE A 130 -14.34 -12.89 -6.10
C ILE A 130 -13.28 -13.99 -5.96
N LYS A 131 -13.71 -15.27 -5.97
CA LYS A 131 -12.80 -16.42 -5.90
C LYS A 131 -11.81 -16.45 -7.06
N SER A 132 -12.25 -16.09 -8.29
CA SER A 132 -11.39 -16.01 -9.47
C SER A 132 -10.31 -14.93 -9.31
N VAL A 133 -10.71 -13.71 -8.94
CA VAL A 133 -9.76 -12.61 -8.69
C VAL A 133 -8.78 -12.99 -7.59
N PHE A 134 -9.25 -13.54 -6.47
CA PHE A 134 -8.38 -13.94 -5.36
C PHE A 134 -7.40 -15.05 -5.77
N LYS A 135 -7.87 -16.06 -6.50
CA LYS A 135 -7.03 -17.15 -7.03
C LYS A 135 -5.93 -16.64 -7.96
N SER A 136 -6.21 -15.57 -8.73
CA SER A 136 -5.22 -14.97 -9.63
C SER A 136 -4.02 -14.34 -8.91
N PHE A 137 -4.11 -14.12 -7.60
CA PHE A 137 -2.99 -13.63 -6.79
C PHE A 137 -1.89 -14.69 -6.61
N ASP A 138 -2.21 -15.96 -6.88
CA ASP A 138 -1.27 -17.10 -6.76
C ASP A 138 -0.55 -17.11 -5.42
N SER A 139 -1.31 -16.87 -4.35
CA SER A 139 -0.83 -16.79 -2.98
C SER A 139 -1.23 -18.04 -2.18
N PRO A 140 -0.52 -18.39 -1.10
CA PRO A 140 -0.88 -19.50 -0.23
C PRO A 140 -2.10 -19.20 0.67
N TYR A 141 -2.62 -17.97 0.63
CA TYR A 141 -3.78 -17.58 1.43
C TYR A 141 -5.08 -18.10 0.83
N THR A 142 -6.09 -18.21 1.67
CA THR A 142 -7.43 -18.68 1.27
C THR A 142 -8.50 -17.68 1.72
N LEU A 143 -9.60 -17.64 0.99
CA LEU A 143 -10.82 -16.97 1.47
C LEU A 143 -11.48 -17.85 2.54
N ASN A 144 -12.07 -17.21 3.54
CA ASN A 144 -12.89 -17.89 4.55
C ASN A 144 -14.27 -18.29 3.99
N ALA A 145 -15.09 -18.94 4.81
CA ALA A 145 -16.45 -19.37 4.43
C ALA A 145 -17.36 -18.20 3.98
N ASN A 146 -17.08 -16.98 4.44
CA ASN A 146 -17.81 -15.76 4.09
C ASN A 146 -17.19 -15.01 2.89
N VAL A 147 -16.32 -15.66 2.13
CA VAL A 147 -15.62 -15.09 0.96
C VAL A 147 -14.77 -13.85 1.32
N GLY A 148 -14.35 -13.76 2.58
CA GLY A 148 -13.49 -12.69 3.10
C GLY A 148 -12.04 -13.16 3.32
N SER A 149 -11.14 -12.20 3.50
CA SER A 149 -9.75 -12.44 3.88
C SER A 149 -9.32 -11.42 4.92
N GLU A 150 -8.53 -11.85 5.90
CA GLU A 150 -7.91 -10.96 6.87
C GLU A 150 -6.70 -10.18 6.31
N TYR A 151 -6.30 -10.47 5.07
CA TYR A 151 -5.13 -9.87 4.44
C TYR A 151 -5.52 -8.79 3.43
N ALA A 152 -4.73 -7.71 3.42
CA ALA A 152 -4.73 -6.72 2.36
C ALA A 152 -3.52 -6.92 1.44
N PHE A 153 -3.68 -6.64 0.15
CA PHE A 153 -2.71 -6.91 -0.90
C PHE A 153 -2.32 -5.64 -1.63
N ILE A 154 -1.08 -5.59 -2.13
CA ILE A 154 -0.57 -4.46 -2.91
C ILE A 154 -0.53 -4.85 -4.39
N ILE A 155 -1.32 -4.18 -5.22
CA ILE A 155 -1.34 -4.35 -6.67
C ILE A 155 -0.78 -3.08 -7.31
N ASP A 156 0.18 -3.23 -8.22
CA ASP A 156 0.74 -2.09 -8.94
C ASP A 156 -0.04 -1.77 -10.23
N ARG A 157 0.37 -0.71 -10.92
CA ARG A 157 -0.29 -0.19 -12.13
C ARG A 157 -0.33 -1.19 -13.29
N GLU A 158 0.59 -2.12 -13.33
CA GLU A 158 0.74 -3.14 -14.36
C GLU A 158 0.04 -4.45 -14.01
N LEU A 159 -0.86 -4.45 -13.00
CA LEU A 159 -1.59 -5.62 -12.51
C LEU A 159 -0.68 -6.71 -11.90
N ARG A 160 0.39 -6.32 -11.20
CA ARG A 160 1.29 -7.25 -10.55
C ARG A 160 1.11 -7.21 -9.05
N LEU A 161 1.09 -8.38 -8.42
CA LEU A 161 1.09 -8.48 -6.97
C LEU A 161 2.50 -8.22 -6.44
N ARG A 162 2.61 -7.29 -5.51
CA ARG A 162 3.86 -6.87 -4.89
C ARG A 162 3.93 -7.36 -3.44
N GLY A 163 5.11 -7.82 -3.04
CA GLY A 163 5.34 -8.30 -1.68
C GLY A 163 6.80 -8.64 -1.43
N ARG A 164 7.11 -9.27 -0.30
CA ARG A 164 8.49 -9.61 0.10
C ARG A 164 8.86 -11.02 -0.30
N LYS A 165 10.16 -11.26 -0.51
CA LYS A 165 10.76 -12.59 -0.72
C LYS A 165 11.72 -12.99 0.40
N ASP A 166 11.88 -12.13 1.38
CA ASP A 166 12.86 -12.24 2.48
C ASP A 166 12.23 -11.83 3.83
N ASP A 167 10.93 -12.09 4.01
CA ASP A 167 10.24 -11.80 5.26
C ASP A 167 10.52 -12.89 6.29
N GLU A 168 11.10 -12.51 7.43
CA GLU A 168 11.55 -13.42 8.50
C GLU A 168 10.40 -14.14 9.22
N ASP A 169 9.18 -13.56 9.18
CA ASP A 169 8.02 -14.11 9.88
C ASP A 169 7.22 -15.10 9.02
N THR A 170 7.59 -15.30 7.75
CA THR A 170 6.91 -16.24 6.86
C THR A 170 7.74 -17.49 6.59
N TYR A 171 7.07 -18.65 6.53
CA TYR A 171 7.73 -19.96 6.43
C TYR A 171 8.73 -20.08 5.26
N ASN A 172 8.46 -19.44 4.13
CA ASN A 172 9.31 -19.47 2.93
C ASN A 172 9.87 -18.09 2.55
N GLY A 173 9.85 -17.13 3.46
CA GLY A 173 10.29 -15.75 3.22
C GLY A 173 9.33 -14.92 2.37
N ARG A 174 8.24 -15.47 1.84
CA ARG A 174 7.32 -14.78 0.94
C ARG A 174 6.11 -14.21 1.66
N LEU A 175 5.99 -12.90 1.69
CA LEU A 175 4.84 -12.20 2.23
C LEU A 175 4.00 -11.63 1.08
N TYR A 176 2.87 -12.27 0.78
CA TYR A 176 1.96 -11.89 -0.31
C TYR A 176 0.93 -10.85 0.10
N GLY A 177 0.52 -10.84 1.37
CA GLY A 177 -0.50 -9.96 1.93
C GLY A 177 -0.20 -9.63 3.39
N TYR A 178 -0.84 -8.59 3.90
CA TYR A 178 -0.58 -8.01 5.22
C TYR A 178 -1.82 -8.14 6.09
N ASN A 179 -1.66 -8.69 7.29
CA ASN A 179 -2.79 -8.91 8.20
C ASN A 179 -3.39 -7.59 8.67
N MET A 180 -4.64 -7.32 8.28
CA MET A 180 -5.37 -6.10 8.63
C MET A 180 -5.77 -6.04 10.11
N ASN A 181 -5.83 -7.17 10.80
CA ASN A 181 -6.09 -7.22 12.24
C ASN A 181 -4.85 -6.85 13.06
N SER A 182 -3.65 -6.89 12.46
CA SER A 182 -2.38 -6.55 13.10
C SER A 182 -1.95 -5.13 12.74
N VAL A 183 -2.10 -4.20 13.67
CA VAL A 183 -1.56 -2.83 13.52
C VAL A 183 -0.04 -2.86 13.35
N ASN A 184 0.65 -3.84 13.95
CA ASN A 184 2.09 -4.02 13.80
C ASN A 184 2.46 -4.38 12.36
N ASP A 185 1.75 -5.33 11.76
CA ASP A 185 1.95 -5.75 10.36
C ASP A 185 1.72 -4.59 9.39
N LEU A 186 0.63 -3.86 9.60
CA LEU A 186 0.32 -2.68 8.78
C LEU A 186 1.38 -1.58 8.92
N LYS A 187 1.90 -1.29 10.13
CA LYS A 187 2.88 -0.22 10.36
C LYS A 187 4.28 -0.60 9.94
N ASN A 188 4.74 -1.80 10.30
CA ASN A 188 6.13 -2.20 10.19
C ASN A 188 6.46 -2.92 8.89
N LYS A 189 5.44 -3.49 8.23
CA LYS A 189 5.59 -4.17 6.94
C LYS A 189 4.86 -3.41 5.83
N MET A 190 3.53 -3.44 5.79
CA MET A 190 2.76 -2.88 4.68
C MET A 190 3.08 -1.42 4.37
N LYS A 191 3.12 -0.57 5.39
CA LYS A 191 3.42 0.86 5.21
C LYS A 191 4.78 1.09 4.57
N LYS A 192 5.82 0.37 5.01
CA LYS A 192 7.18 0.48 4.45
C LYS A 192 7.22 0.02 3.00
N ASP A 193 6.55 -1.07 2.69
CA ASP A 193 6.48 -1.64 1.35
C ASP A 193 5.70 -0.73 0.38
N LEU A 194 4.61 -0.14 0.86
CA LEU A 194 3.88 0.87 0.12
C LEU A 194 4.70 2.14 -0.16
N GLU A 195 5.56 2.56 0.77
CA GLU A 195 6.49 3.67 0.57
C GLU A 195 7.45 3.40 -0.59
N ILE A 196 7.96 2.16 -0.70
CA ILE A 196 8.82 1.74 -1.80
C ILE A 196 8.06 1.78 -3.14
N VAL A 197 6.88 1.15 -3.21
CA VAL A 197 6.07 1.11 -4.44
C VAL A 197 5.65 2.52 -4.88
N TYR A 198 5.26 3.37 -3.92
CA TYR A 198 4.89 4.76 -4.21
C TYR A 198 6.07 5.60 -4.72
N TYR A 199 7.27 5.37 -4.19
CA TYR A 199 8.48 6.01 -4.70
C TYR A 199 8.79 5.56 -6.13
N GLN A 200 8.71 4.26 -6.41
CA GLN A 200 8.90 3.71 -7.76
C GLN A 200 7.89 4.29 -8.76
N LEU A 201 6.63 4.41 -8.35
CA LEU A 201 5.60 5.06 -9.14
C LEU A 201 5.97 6.50 -9.49
N LYS A 202 6.36 7.32 -8.51
CA LYS A 202 6.77 8.71 -8.76
C LYS A 202 7.90 8.79 -9.76
N LYS A 203 8.92 7.94 -9.60
CA LYS A 203 10.08 7.88 -10.50
C LYS A 203 9.69 7.50 -11.93
N SER A 204 8.76 6.56 -12.11
CA SER A 204 8.25 6.18 -13.43
C SER A 204 7.49 7.32 -14.10
N LEU A 205 6.61 7.99 -13.37
CA LEU A 205 5.84 9.13 -13.85
C LEU A 205 6.73 10.32 -14.26
N GLU A 206 7.79 10.58 -13.51
CA GLU A 206 8.78 11.62 -13.88
C GLU A 206 9.50 11.27 -15.19
N LYS A 207 9.88 10.00 -15.36
CA LYS A 207 10.49 9.53 -16.63
C LYS A 207 9.53 9.67 -17.80
N GLU A 208 8.26 9.32 -17.63
CA GLU A 208 7.22 9.48 -18.66
C GLU A 208 7.03 10.96 -19.04
N LYS A 209 6.96 11.86 -18.04
CA LYS A 209 6.87 13.31 -18.28
C LYS A 209 8.08 13.87 -19.04
N ARG A 210 9.29 13.41 -18.70
CA ARG A 210 10.52 13.82 -19.40
C ARG A 210 10.56 13.33 -20.85
N ARG A 211 10.07 12.13 -21.14
CA ARG A 211 9.97 11.60 -22.51
C ARG A 211 8.98 12.41 -23.34
N LYS A 212 7.79 12.71 -22.79
CA LYS A 212 6.77 13.52 -23.50
C LYS A 212 7.19 14.97 -23.78
N ARG A 213 8.15 15.52 -23.05
CA ARG A 213 8.70 16.88 -23.29
C ARG A 213 9.80 16.92 -24.36
N LYS A 214 10.30 15.76 -24.77
CA LYS A 214 11.38 15.65 -25.78
C LYS A 214 10.85 15.34 -27.17
N ILE A 215 9.54 15.10 -27.29
CA ILE A 215 8.77 14.96 -28.55
C ILE A 215 8.05 16.27 -28.84
#